data_a6c0efdd38ac15b7620dc8382eaac62b
#
_entry.id   a6c0efdd38ac15b7620dc8382eaac62b
#
_cell.length_a   1.000
_cell.length_b   1.000
_cell.length_c   1.000
_cell.angle_alpha   90.00
_cell.angle_beta   90.00
_cell.angle_gamma   90.00
#
_symmetry.space_group_name_H-M   'P 1'
#
loop_
_entity.id
_entity.type
_entity.pdbx_description
1 polymer ?
#
loop_
_entity_poly.entity_id
_entity_poly.type
_entity_poly.pdbx_seq_one_letter_code
_entity_poly.pdbx_strand_id
1 'polypeptide(L)'
;MVKKLIYSSIMVLLGVNLTVGFLLYRETAQASSTEDPYETYELFASVVERIRSDYVEGDKLTYRDLIQSALKGMLSSLDPHSEFMEPVHYDELKKDTEGAFGGVGIVVTMDENKKYLTVVSPMADTPAFQAGVISGDRIVKIENRTTEGITLQEAVKRLRGEPGSEVTITLYRPSSAKMREVVLERAIIKLQTVKDFSGNNTFDLDKDNIGYVWLTQFGEQTSRDLRKAVDQMMEKGMRGLVLDLRGNPGGLLDQAVEVCEQFLPAGQLVVFTQGKSEMMRSKHHAASLDPILDLPIVVLVNNGSASASEIVSGCLQDLGRAVVLGEQTFGKGSVQSIFPVSGGW
;
A
#
# COMPACT_ATOMS: atom_id res chain seq x y z
N MET A 1 36.44 76.16 -2.16
CA MET A 1 35.97 75.05 -3.00
C MET A 1 36.34 73.68 -2.42
N VAL A 2 37.62 73.44 -2.07
CA VAL A 2 38.14 72.12 -1.60
C VAL A 2 37.42 71.60 -0.34
N LYS A 3 37.15 72.45 0.68
CA LYS A 3 36.45 72.01 1.90
C LYS A 3 35.03 71.49 1.66
N LYS A 4 34.25 72.06 0.70
CA LYS A 4 32.91 71.53 0.35
C LYS A 4 32.96 70.20 -0.35
N LEU A 5 34.00 69.99 -1.18
CA LEU A 5 34.21 68.67 -1.83
C LEU A 5 34.54 67.56 -0.82
N ILE A 6 35.39 67.86 0.17
CA ILE A 6 35.75 66.91 1.23
C ILE A 6 34.51 66.53 2.06
N TYR A 7 33.70 67.52 2.47
CA TYR A 7 32.46 67.23 3.23
C TYR A 7 31.45 66.41 2.43
N SER A 8 31.31 66.65 1.14
CA SER A 8 30.45 65.91 0.25
C SER A 8 30.92 64.44 0.11
N SER A 9 32.24 64.24 -0.07
CA SER A 9 32.82 62.89 -0.15
C SER A 9 32.66 62.10 1.16
N ILE A 10 32.84 62.75 2.34
CA ILE A 10 32.60 62.09 3.63
C ILE A 10 31.15 61.73 3.82
N MET A 11 30.21 62.57 3.43
CA MET A 11 28.75 62.24 3.52
C MET A 11 28.36 61.10 2.60
N VAL A 12 28.90 60.99 1.41
CA VAL A 12 28.67 59.87 0.46
C VAL A 12 29.26 58.58 1.06
N LEU A 13 30.48 58.63 1.62
CA LEU A 13 31.11 57.44 2.25
C LEU A 13 30.34 56.97 3.47
N LEU A 14 29.78 57.85 4.30
CA LEU A 14 28.92 57.55 5.42
C LEU A 14 27.61 56.94 4.97
N GLY A 15 27.00 57.45 3.92
CA GLY A 15 25.77 56.89 3.32
C GLY A 15 25.97 55.48 2.80
N VAL A 16 27.10 55.25 2.10
CA VAL A 16 27.44 53.91 1.58
C VAL A 16 27.68 52.92 2.75
N ASN A 17 28.41 53.30 3.79
CA ASN A 17 28.63 52.45 4.93
C ASN A 17 27.36 52.14 5.71
N LEU A 18 26.43 53.09 5.87
CA LEU A 18 25.14 52.86 6.51
C LEU A 18 24.25 51.92 5.68
N THR A 19 24.26 52.08 4.35
CA THR A 19 23.46 51.15 3.50
C THR A 19 24.07 49.76 3.45
N VAL A 20 25.37 49.59 3.36
CA VAL A 20 26.05 48.29 3.45
C VAL A 20 25.84 47.68 4.81
N GLY A 21 25.99 48.42 5.90
CA GLY A 21 25.72 47.96 7.23
C GLY A 21 24.27 47.51 7.47
N PHE A 22 23.30 48.25 6.90
CA PHE A 22 21.90 47.88 6.94
C PHE A 22 21.58 46.63 6.11
N LEU A 23 22.17 46.45 4.95
CA LEU A 23 22.03 45.25 4.13
C LEU A 23 22.64 44.02 4.82
N LEU A 24 23.83 44.14 5.39
CA LEU A 24 24.46 43.08 6.15
C LEU A 24 23.66 42.75 7.43
N TYR A 25 23.14 43.76 8.12
CA TYR A 25 22.27 43.54 9.29
C TYR A 25 20.96 42.83 8.91
N ARG A 26 20.38 43.16 7.79
CA ARG A 26 19.17 42.52 7.27
C ARG A 26 19.44 41.06 6.88
N GLU A 27 20.56 40.73 6.25
CA GLU A 27 20.97 39.37 5.95
C GLU A 27 21.21 38.55 7.23
N THR A 28 21.93 39.11 8.21
CA THR A 28 22.16 38.43 9.51
C THR A 28 20.89 38.31 10.33
N ALA A 29 20.00 39.31 10.30
CA ALA A 29 18.70 39.21 10.99
C ALA A 29 17.73 38.20 10.34
N GLN A 30 17.83 37.97 9.03
CA GLN A 30 17.09 36.88 8.35
C GLN A 30 17.73 35.50 8.56
N ALA A 31 19.03 35.43 8.83
CA ALA A 31 19.73 34.18 9.15
C ALA A 31 19.53 33.72 10.62
N SER A 32 19.03 34.61 11.52
CA SER A 32 18.90 34.32 12.94
C SER A 32 17.57 33.68 13.37
N SER A 33 16.76 33.20 12.45
CA SER A 33 15.55 32.40 12.75
C SER A 33 15.66 30.92 12.38
N THR A 34 16.85 30.41 12.14
CA THR A 34 17.08 28.96 12.09
C THR A 34 17.19 28.47 13.53
N GLU A 35 16.12 27.81 14.02
CA GLU A 35 16.21 26.98 15.24
C GLU A 35 17.46 26.12 15.14
N ASP A 36 18.32 26.18 16.18
CA ASP A 36 19.48 25.28 16.21
C ASP A 36 18.97 23.84 16.42
N PRO A 37 19.10 22.97 15.43
CA PRO A 37 18.61 21.61 15.54
C PRO A 37 19.29 20.85 16.70
N TYR A 38 20.50 21.24 17.11
CA TYR A 38 21.23 20.57 18.18
C TYR A 38 20.60 20.82 19.55
N GLU A 39 20.10 22.03 19.85
CA GLU A 39 19.39 22.32 21.09
C GLU A 39 18.10 21.49 21.18
N THR A 40 17.41 21.33 20.06
CA THR A 40 16.19 20.52 19.97
C THR A 40 16.48 19.02 20.16
N TYR A 41 17.59 18.52 19.61
CA TYR A 41 18.00 17.12 19.83
C TYR A 41 18.43 16.87 21.29
N GLU A 42 19.07 17.83 21.94
CA GLU A 42 19.46 17.73 23.35
C GLU A 42 18.20 17.69 24.25
N LEU A 43 17.21 18.53 23.97
CA LEU A 43 15.91 18.48 24.64
C LEU A 43 15.25 17.11 24.47
N PHE A 44 15.19 16.58 23.25
CA PHE A 44 14.62 15.28 22.97
C PHE A 44 15.32 14.18 23.77
N ALA A 45 16.65 14.14 23.74
CA ALA A 45 17.44 13.17 24.50
C ALA A 45 17.17 13.28 26.01
N SER A 46 17.11 14.51 26.56
CA SER A 46 16.84 14.73 27.98
C SER A 46 15.45 14.22 28.40
N VAL A 47 14.44 14.38 27.56
CA VAL A 47 13.09 13.85 27.80
C VAL A 47 13.08 12.33 27.81
N VAL A 48 13.77 11.68 26.87
CA VAL A 48 13.90 10.22 26.81
C VAL A 48 14.57 9.68 28.08
N GLU A 49 15.67 10.30 28.52
CA GLU A 49 16.33 9.94 29.78
C GLU A 49 15.41 10.14 30.99
N ARG A 50 14.68 11.25 31.03
CA ARG A 50 13.75 11.55 32.11
C ARG A 50 12.63 10.51 32.22
N ILE A 51 12.07 10.07 31.10
CA ILE A 51 11.06 9.02 31.08
C ILE A 51 11.63 7.73 31.68
N ARG A 52 12.84 7.34 31.28
CA ARG A 52 13.45 6.12 31.80
C ARG A 52 13.80 6.18 33.28
N SER A 53 14.21 7.35 33.79
CA SER A 53 14.59 7.51 35.20
C SER A 53 13.40 7.65 36.14
N ASP A 54 12.36 8.35 35.72
CA ASP A 54 11.30 8.83 36.64
C ASP A 54 9.97 8.11 36.45
N TYR A 55 9.74 7.45 35.30
CA TYR A 55 8.51 6.71 35.08
C TYR A 55 8.51 5.39 35.86
N VAL A 56 7.37 5.07 36.50
CA VAL A 56 7.24 3.91 37.40
C VAL A 56 7.65 2.58 36.78
N GLU A 57 7.51 2.42 35.47
CA GLU A 57 7.93 1.24 34.71
C GLU A 57 9.09 1.55 33.74
N GLY A 58 9.87 2.60 34.01
CA GLY A 58 10.98 3.05 33.17
C GLY A 58 12.00 1.95 32.86
N ASP A 59 12.28 1.08 33.82
CA ASP A 59 13.21 -0.06 33.64
C ASP A 59 12.73 -1.08 32.60
N LYS A 60 11.42 -1.12 32.30
CA LYS A 60 10.84 -2.02 31.29
C LYS A 60 10.92 -1.40 29.88
N LEU A 61 11.14 -0.08 29.77
CA LEU A 61 11.18 0.65 28.51
C LEU A 61 12.62 0.65 27.97
N THR A 62 12.79 0.18 26.74
CA THR A 62 14.08 0.33 26.05
C THR A 62 14.17 1.69 25.36
N TYR A 63 15.38 2.18 25.11
CA TYR A 63 15.57 3.36 24.25
C TYR A 63 14.92 3.15 22.89
N ARG A 64 15.01 1.94 22.36
CA ARG A 64 14.42 1.56 21.09
C ARG A 64 12.91 1.79 21.07
N ASP A 65 12.20 1.33 22.10
CA ASP A 65 10.74 1.48 22.19
C ASP A 65 10.33 2.96 22.24
N LEU A 66 11.07 3.79 23.00
CA LEU A 66 10.80 5.21 23.13
C LEU A 66 11.08 5.96 21.81
N ILE A 67 12.20 5.66 21.14
CA ILE A 67 12.52 6.25 19.85
C ILE A 67 11.50 5.83 18.77
N GLN A 68 11.10 4.55 18.73
CA GLN A 68 10.06 4.08 17.82
C GLN A 68 8.74 4.82 18.02
N SER A 69 8.32 4.97 19.28
CA SER A 69 7.10 5.72 19.62
C SER A 69 7.17 7.17 19.18
N ALA A 70 8.34 7.82 19.36
CA ALA A 70 8.57 9.19 18.92
C ALA A 70 8.53 9.30 17.38
N LEU A 71 9.20 8.40 16.66
CA LEU A 71 9.19 8.36 15.18
C LEU A 71 7.77 8.15 14.64
N LYS A 72 6.99 7.24 15.23
CA LYS A 72 5.57 7.05 14.90
C LYS A 72 4.77 8.34 15.11
N GLY A 73 4.98 9.01 16.26
CA GLY A 73 4.32 10.28 16.57
C GLY A 73 4.67 11.39 15.59
N MET A 74 5.95 11.55 15.25
CA MET A 74 6.40 12.55 14.29
C MET A 74 5.80 12.35 12.90
N LEU A 75 5.86 11.12 12.37
CA LEU A 75 5.35 10.86 11.02
C LEU A 75 3.82 10.94 10.95
N SER A 76 3.11 10.46 11.96
CA SER A 76 1.64 10.56 12.01
C SER A 76 1.14 12.02 12.11
N SER A 77 1.99 12.96 12.51
CA SER A 77 1.64 14.40 12.53
C SER A 77 1.74 15.10 11.18
N LEU A 78 2.35 14.46 10.17
CA LEU A 78 2.53 15.05 8.83
C LEU A 78 1.26 14.92 7.98
N ASP A 79 0.74 13.70 7.88
CA ASP A 79 -0.45 13.35 7.10
C ASP A 79 -0.98 11.95 7.52
N PRO A 80 -2.21 11.56 7.07
CA PRO A 80 -2.80 10.26 7.45
C PRO A 80 -2.09 9.03 6.86
N HIS A 81 -1.12 9.19 5.99
CA HIS A 81 -0.50 8.11 5.21
C HIS A 81 0.98 7.94 5.49
N SER A 82 1.63 8.97 6.06
CA SER A 82 3.05 8.90 6.45
C SER A 82 3.18 8.15 7.76
N GLU A 83 3.96 7.08 7.77
CA GLU A 83 4.16 6.27 8.96
C GLU A 83 5.59 5.77 9.09
N PHE A 84 5.99 5.45 10.32
CA PHE A 84 7.23 4.75 10.61
C PHE A 84 6.95 3.25 10.74
N MET A 85 7.60 2.46 9.89
CA MET A 85 7.46 1.00 9.90
C MET A 85 8.64 0.34 10.59
N GLU A 86 8.35 -0.56 11.51
CA GLU A 86 9.35 -1.48 12.02
C GLU A 86 9.64 -2.57 10.98
N PRO A 87 10.83 -3.21 11.01
CA PRO A 87 11.20 -4.22 10.02
C PRO A 87 10.14 -5.32 9.82
N VAL A 88 9.52 -5.76 10.90
CA VAL A 88 8.46 -6.79 10.84
C VAL A 88 7.25 -6.31 10.04
N HIS A 89 6.79 -5.07 10.27
CA HIS A 89 5.67 -4.50 9.54
C HIS A 89 6.02 -4.20 8.07
N TYR A 90 7.26 -3.80 7.82
CA TYR A 90 7.76 -3.63 6.45
C TYR A 90 7.77 -4.95 5.67
N ASP A 91 8.23 -6.03 6.29
CA ASP A 91 8.22 -7.37 5.69
C ASP A 91 6.78 -7.87 5.44
N GLU A 92 5.85 -7.56 6.34
CA GLU A 92 4.41 -7.86 6.15
C GLU A 92 3.84 -7.08 4.96
N LEU A 93 4.08 -5.76 4.90
CA LEU A 93 3.65 -4.92 3.77
C LEU A 93 4.24 -5.41 2.45
N LYS A 94 5.52 -5.76 2.44
CA LYS A 94 6.20 -6.29 1.26
C LYS A 94 5.54 -7.59 0.78
N LYS A 95 5.29 -8.55 1.67
CA LYS A 95 4.59 -9.80 1.36
C LYS A 95 3.18 -9.56 0.82
N ASP A 96 2.44 -8.62 1.40
CA ASP A 96 1.08 -8.27 0.95
C ASP A 96 1.09 -7.58 -0.44
N THR A 97 2.11 -6.76 -0.75
CA THR A 97 2.26 -6.11 -2.06
C THR A 97 2.82 -7.05 -3.14
N GLU A 98 3.71 -7.96 -2.77
CA GLU A 98 4.16 -9.06 -3.65
C GLU A 98 3.00 -10.01 -4.02
N GLY A 99 1.88 -9.92 -3.31
CA GLY A 99 0.71 -10.78 -3.54
C GLY A 99 1.01 -12.24 -3.21
N ALA A 100 2.02 -12.50 -2.37
CA ALA A 100 2.41 -13.82 -1.95
C ALA A 100 2.85 -13.82 -0.48
N PHE A 101 2.35 -14.74 0.31
CA PHE A 101 2.71 -14.87 1.72
C PHE A 101 2.84 -16.32 2.15
N GLY A 102 3.66 -16.57 3.17
CA GLY A 102 3.75 -17.90 3.77
C GLY A 102 2.51 -18.20 4.63
N GLY A 103 1.84 -19.31 4.34
CA GLY A 103 0.63 -19.69 5.05
C GLY A 103 0.02 -21.00 4.57
N VAL A 104 -1.19 -21.28 4.98
CA VAL A 104 -1.89 -22.55 4.70
C VAL A 104 -2.96 -22.44 3.61
N GLY A 105 -3.27 -21.22 3.13
CA GLY A 105 -4.23 -21.01 2.05
C GLY A 105 -5.70 -21.20 2.45
N ILE A 106 -6.13 -20.53 3.51
CA ILE A 106 -7.52 -20.54 3.99
C ILE A 106 -8.05 -19.11 4.05
N VAL A 107 -9.20 -18.87 3.45
CA VAL A 107 -9.99 -17.66 3.69
C VAL A 107 -10.84 -17.90 4.92
N VAL A 108 -10.69 -17.06 5.93
CA VAL A 108 -11.38 -17.21 7.23
C VAL A 108 -12.18 -15.96 7.57
N THR A 109 -13.22 -16.14 8.35
CA THR A 109 -14.04 -15.07 8.92
C THR A 109 -14.43 -15.43 10.36
N MET A 110 -14.85 -14.42 11.12
CA MET A 110 -15.54 -14.68 12.38
C MET A 110 -17.03 -14.85 12.09
N ASP A 111 -17.69 -15.82 12.72
CA ASP A 111 -19.14 -15.99 12.57
C ASP A 111 -19.90 -14.75 13.09
N GLU A 112 -21.21 -14.63 12.74
CA GLU A 112 -22.04 -13.45 13.07
C GLU A 112 -22.00 -13.08 14.56
N ASN A 113 -21.84 -14.06 15.42
CA ASN A 113 -21.71 -13.86 16.88
C ASN A 113 -20.26 -13.61 17.32
N LYS A 114 -19.29 -13.51 16.39
CA LYS A 114 -17.83 -13.38 16.65
C LYS A 114 -17.28 -14.47 17.59
N LYS A 115 -17.90 -15.64 17.57
CA LYS A 115 -17.62 -16.73 18.52
C LYS A 115 -16.67 -17.78 17.97
N TYR A 116 -16.76 -18.03 16.64
CA TYR A 116 -15.99 -19.08 15.99
C TYR A 116 -15.26 -18.58 14.76
N LEU A 117 -13.99 -18.93 14.67
CA LEU A 117 -13.19 -18.74 13.46
C LEU A 117 -13.64 -19.76 12.41
N THR A 118 -14.27 -19.33 11.35
CA THR A 118 -14.92 -20.19 10.35
C THR A 118 -14.21 -20.08 9.00
N VAL A 119 -14.00 -21.22 8.36
CA VAL A 119 -13.47 -21.30 7.00
C VAL A 119 -14.54 -20.85 6.00
N VAL A 120 -14.26 -19.77 5.27
CA VAL A 120 -15.09 -19.35 4.13
C VAL A 120 -14.81 -20.25 2.95
N SER A 121 -13.53 -20.42 2.60
CA SER A 121 -13.08 -21.35 1.57
C SER A 121 -11.60 -21.66 1.73
N PRO A 122 -11.14 -22.90 1.46
CA PRO A 122 -9.73 -23.13 1.17
C PRO A 122 -9.41 -22.59 -0.24
N MET A 123 -8.20 -22.11 -0.44
CA MET A 123 -7.70 -21.70 -1.75
C MET A 123 -7.23 -22.94 -2.54
N ALA A 124 -7.53 -23.00 -3.82
CA ALA A 124 -7.12 -24.13 -4.66
C ALA A 124 -5.59 -24.33 -4.64
N ASP A 125 -5.15 -25.58 -4.73
CA ASP A 125 -3.75 -25.99 -4.78
C ASP A 125 -2.90 -25.62 -3.54
N THR A 126 -3.55 -25.27 -2.43
CA THR A 126 -2.88 -24.93 -1.17
C THR A 126 -2.86 -26.09 -0.17
N PRO A 127 -1.98 -26.04 0.85
CA PRO A 127 -1.90 -27.10 1.87
C PRO A 127 -3.26 -27.41 2.54
N ALA A 128 -4.04 -26.41 2.85
CA ALA A 128 -5.36 -26.61 3.44
C ALA A 128 -6.35 -27.30 2.49
N PHE A 129 -6.33 -26.94 1.21
CA PHE A 129 -7.15 -27.58 0.19
C PHE A 129 -6.78 -29.07 0.05
N GLN A 130 -5.49 -29.38 -0.06
CA GLN A 130 -4.97 -30.75 -0.17
C GLN A 130 -5.29 -31.59 1.07
N ALA A 131 -5.29 -30.96 2.25
CA ALA A 131 -5.67 -31.61 3.50
C ALA A 131 -7.19 -31.80 3.68
N GLY A 132 -8.01 -31.40 2.71
CA GLY A 132 -9.46 -31.58 2.72
C GLY A 132 -10.19 -30.68 3.73
N VAL A 133 -9.66 -29.48 3.96
CA VAL A 133 -10.40 -28.38 4.62
C VAL A 133 -11.51 -27.92 3.66
N ILE A 134 -12.70 -27.65 4.17
CA ILE A 134 -13.85 -27.21 3.36
C ILE A 134 -14.52 -25.99 3.98
N SER A 135 -15.31 -25.30 3.17
CA SER A 135 -16.18 -24.21 3.62
C SER A 135 -17.10 -24.67 4.76
N GLY A 136 -17.26 -23.82 5.78
CA GLY A 136 -18.05 -24.09 6.97
C GLY A 136 -17.30 -24.87 8.08
N ASP A 137 -16.10 -25.39 7.85
CA ASP A 137 -15.26 -25.92 8.94
C ASP A 137 -14.95 -24.80 9.93
N ARG A 138 -14.96 -25.10 11.23
CA ARG A 138 -14.57 -24.17 12.29
C ARG A 138 -13.19 -24.52 12.80
N ILE A 139 -12.30 -23.55 12.82
CA ILE A 139 -10.96 -23.71 13.41
C ILE A 139 -11.09 -23.44 14.90
N VAL A 140 -11.04 -24.47 15.72
CA VAL A 140 -11.24 -24.37 17.18
C VAL A 140 -9.93 -24.26 17.95
N LYS A 141 -8.80 -24.69 17.36
CA LYS A 141 -7.46 -24.48 17.92
C LYS A 141 -6.45 -24.22 16.80
N ILE A 142 -5.43 -23.43 17.09
CA ILE A 142 -4.21 -23.24 16.32
C ILE A 142 -3.03 -23.41 17.27
N GLU A 143 -2.07 -24.29 16.95
CA GLU A 143 -0.91 -24.61 17.81
C GLU A 143 -1.35 -24.97 19.27
N ASN A 144 -2.35 -25.83 19.41
CA ASN A 144 -2.94 -26.23 20.69
C ASN A 144 -3.57 -25.09 21.52
N ARG A 145 -3.62 -23.84 21.01
CA ARG A 145 -4.29 -22.71 21.66
C ARG A 145 -5.71 -22.56 21.11
N THR A 146 -6.67 -22.36 21.99
CA THR A 146 -8.06 -22.12 21.58
C THR A 146 -8.17 -20.86 20.71
N THR A 147 -9.11 -20.89 19.76
CA THR A 147 -9.51 -19.74 18.96
C THR A 147 -10.74 -19.02 19.53
N GLU A 148 -11.24 -19.44 20.68
CA GLU A 148 -12.35 -18.77 21.35
C GLU A 148 -11.90 -17.38 21.84
N GLY A 149 -12.63 -16.34 21.42
CA GLY A 149 -12.31 -14.95 21.77
C GLY A 149 -11.10 -14.34 21.02
N ILE A 150 -10.51 -15.06 20.07
CA ILE A 150 -9.43 -14.53 19.24
C ILE A 150 -9.95 -13.50 18.25
N THR A 151 -9.14 -12.48 17.93
CA THR A 151 -9.44 -11.58 16.81
C THR A 151 -9.08 -12.23 15.49
N LEU A 152 -9.73 -11.79 14.39
CA LEU A 152 -9.41 -12.30 13.06
C LEU A 152 -7.93 -12.06 12.69
N GLN A 153 -7.40 -10.88 13.04
CA GLN A 153 -5.99 -10.53 12.80
C GLN A 153 -5.03 -11.48 13.51
N GLU A 154 -5.28 -11.77 14.78
CA GLU A 154 -4.45 -12.69 15.56
C GLU A 154 -4.53 -14.12 15.01
N ALA A 155 -5.71 -14.56 14.56
CA ALA A 155 -5.89 -15.86 13.92
C ALA A 155 -5.09 -15.95 12.61
N VAL A 156 -5.19 -14.94 11.75
CA VAL A 156 -4.42 -14.86 10.51
C VAL A 156 -2.92 -14.86 10.80
N LYS A 157 -2.45 -14.07 11.78
CA LYS A 157 -1.05 -14.06 12.19
C LYS A 157 -0.53 -15.44 12.61
N ARG A 158 -1.32 -16.25 13.31
CA ARG A 158 -0.93 -17.61 13.71
C ARG A 158 -0.96 -18.62 12.57
N LEU A 159 -1.87 -18.44 11.58
CA LEU A 159 -1.96 -19.30 10.39
C LEU A 159 -0.86 -18.99 9.37
N ARG A 160 -0.41 -17.73 9.29
CA ARG A 160 0.76 -17.32 8.50
C ARG A 160 2.05 -17.76 9.18
N GLY A 161 3.14 -17.77 8.43
CA GLY A 161 4.50 -18.09 8.93
C GLY A 161 5.45 -18.40 7.78
N GLU A 162 6.68 -18.77 8.09
CA GLU A 162 7.69 -19.08 7.10
C GLU A 162 7.28 -20.31 6.26
N PRO A 163 7.38 -20.26 4.92
CA PRO A 163 7.16 -21.42 4.06
C PRO A 163 8.04 -22.59 4.48
N GLY A 164 7.49 -23.81 4.47
CA GLY A 164 8.13 -25.03 4.97
C GLY A 164 7.98 -25.28 6.47
N SER A 165 7.51 -24.30 7.24
CA SER A 165 7.18 -24.53 8.66
C SER A 165 5.80 -25.17 8.82
N GLU A 166 5.61 -25.97 9.85
CA GLU A 166 4.33 -26.62 10.15
C GLU A 166 3.45 -25.76 11.05
N VAL A 167 2.14 -25.93 10.90
CA VAL A 167 1.13 -25.44 11.82
C VAL A 167 0.08 -26.50 12.05
N THR A 168 -0.23 -26.77 13.30
CA THR A 168 -1.29 -27.71 13.68
C THR A 168 -2.59 -26.95 13.92
N ILE A 169 -3.66 -27.34 13.23
CA ILE A 169 -5.00 -26.78 13.43
C ILE A 169 -5.98 -27.87 13.84
N THR A 170 -6.88 -27.57 14.76
CA THR A 170 -8.01 -28.44 15.09
C THR A 170 -9.27 -27.90 14.44
N LEU A 171 -9.87 -28.68 13.57
CA LEU A 171 -11.09 -28.37 12.85
C LEU A 171 -12.28 -29.05 13.51
N TYR A 172 -13.39 -28.33 13.68
CA TYR A 172 -14.70 -28.89 13.94
C TYR A 172 -15.56 -28.74 12.69
N ARG A 173 -16.09 -29.85 12.18
CA ARG A 173 -16.97 -29.87 10.99
C ARG A 173 -18.44 -30.00 11.43
N PRO A 174 -19.24 -28.92 11.38
CA PRO A 174 -20.62 -28.93 11.85
C PRO A 174 -21.48 -29.97 11.14
N SER A 175 -21.29 -30.17 9.83
CA SER A 175 -22.08 -31.11 9.01
C SER A 175 -21.97 -32.57 9.43
N SER A 176 -20.88 -32.97 10.09
CA SER A 176 -20.65 -34.34 10.56
C SER A 176 -20.45 -34.43 12.09
N ALA A 177 -20.47 -33.30 12.79
CA ALA A 177 -20.16 -33.16 14.22
C ALA A 177 -18.82 -33.80 14.63
N LYS A 178 -17.83 -33.83 13.72
CA LYS A 178 -16.52 -34.44 13.95
C LYS A 178 -15.45 -33.38 14.18
N MET A 179 -14.52 -33.68 15.07
CA MET A 179 -13.29 -32.94 15.25
C MET A 179 -12.15 -33.69 14.54
N ARG A 180 -11.26 -32.93 13.93
CA ARG A 180 -10.07 -33.44 13.26
C ARG A 180 -8.89 -32.53 13.53
N GLU A 181 -7.76 -33.08 13.92
CA GLU A 181 -6.48 -32.39 13.96
C GLU A 181 -5.78 -32.56 12.61
N VAL A 182 -5.21 -31.49 12.12
CA VAL A 182 -4.53 -31.44 10.81
C VAL A 182 -3.23 -30.69 10.98
N VAL A 183 -2.14 -31.32 10.60
CA VAL A 183 -0.84 -30.67 10.47
C VAL A 183 -0.71 -30.17 9.04
N LEU A 184 -0.45 -28.90 8.87
CA LEU A 184 -0.31 -28.24 7.57
C LEU A 184 1.09 -27.65 7.46
N GLU A 185 1.82 -27.98 6.39
CA GLU A 185 3.05 -27.30 6.04
C GLU A 185 2.71 -25.99 5.36
N ARG A 186 3.23 -24.88 5.88
CA ARG A 186 3.00 -23.55 5.26
C ARG A 186 3.71 -23.48 3.91
N ALA A 187 3.01 -23.01 2.90
CA ALA A 187 3.52 -22.80 1.55
C ALA A 187 3.46 -21.32 1.18
N ILE A 188 4.09 -20.96 0.07
CA ILE A 188 3.89 -19.64 -0.55
C ILE A 188 2.50 -19.61 -1.16
N ILE A 189 1.59 -18.85 -0.57
CA ILE A 189 0.23 -18.65 -1.04
C ILE A 189 0.20 -17.42 -1.93
N LYS A 190 -0.13 -17.62 -3.21
CA LYS A 190 -0.27 -16.52 -4.17
C LYS A 190 -1.71 -16.00 -4.15
N LEU A 191 -1.86 -14.71 -3.91
CA LEU A 191 -3.16 -14.07 -3.98
C LEU A 191 -3.55 -13.87 -5.44
N GLN A 192 -4.69 -14.43 -5.83
CA GLN A 192 -5.28 -14.16 -7.14
C GLN A 192 -5.99 -12.81 -7.08
N THR A 193 -5.38 -11.81 -7.72
CA THR A 193 -5.92 -10.44 -7.78
C THR A 193 -6.83 -10.21 -8.97
N VAL A 194 -6.83 -11.12 -9.94
CA VAL A 194 -7.61 -11.09 -11.18
C VAL A 194 -8.65 -12.20 -11.13
N LYS A 195 -9.93 -11.85 -11.16
CA LYS A 195 -11.05 -12.76 -10.95
C LYS A 195 -12.14 -12.56 -12.00
N ASP A 196 -12.91 -13.61 -12.22
CA ASP A 196 -14.15 -13.55 -13.00
C ASP A 196 -15.32 -13.00 -12.15
N PHE A 197 -16.49 -12.93 -12.73
CA PHE A 197 -17.72 -12.49 -12.06
C PHE A 197 -18.09 -13.34 -10.82
N SER A 198 -17.71 -14.60 -10.81
CA SER A 198 -17.99 -15.54 -9.71
C SER A 198 -16.89 -15.55 -8.64
N GLY A 199 -15.82 -14.73 -8.81
CA GLY A 199 -14.67 -14.68 -7.92
C GLY A 199 -13.63 -15.78 -8.15
N ASN A 200 -13.75 -16.52 -9.27
CA ASN A 200 -12.79 -17.55 -9.70
C ASN A 200 -11.77 -16.96 -10.68
N ASN A 201 -10.99 -17.83 -11.32
CA ASN A 201 -10.02 -17.49 -12.37
C ASN A 201 -10.36 -18.16 -13.72
N THR A 202 -11.63 -18.45 -13.97
CA THR A 202 -12.14 -19.04 -15.21
C THR A 202 -12.85 -17.98 -16.02
N PHE A 203 -12.18 -17.42 -17.03
CA PHE A 203 -12.70 -16.29 -17.80
C PHE A 203 -13.51 -16.75 -18.99
N ASP A 204 -14.84 -16.85 -18.79
CA ASP A 204 -15.80 -17.14 -19.84
C ASP A 204 -16.47 -15.86 -20.33
N LEU A 205 -16.95 -15.89 -21.59
CA LEU A 205 -17.69 -14.79 -22.17
C LEU A 205 -19.19 -14.94 -21.85
N ASP A 206 -19.85 -13.79 -21.74
CA ASP A 206 -21.29 -13.80 -21.66
C ASP A 206 -21.95 -14.13 -23.03
N LYS A 207 -23.31 -14.18 -23.11
CA LYS A 207 -24.05 -14.46 -24.33
C LYS A 207 -23.81 -13.48 -25.47
N ASP A 208 -23.35 -12.27 -25.19
CA ASP A 208 -23.07 -11.19 -26.14
C ASP A 208 -21.57 -11.07 -26.45
N ASN A 209 -20.78 -12.06 -26.03
CA ASN A 209 -19.30 -12.10 -26.12
C ASN A 209 -18.63 -10.97 -25.37
N ILE A 210 -19.16 -10.56 -24.23
CA ILE A 210 -18.52 -9.58 -23.33
C ILE A 210 -17.73 -10.33 -22.27
N GLY A 211 -16.46 -9.94 -22.12
CA GLY A 211 -15.59 -10.41 -21.06
C GLY A 211 -15.76 -9.58 -19.79
N TYR A 212 -15.60 -10.22 -18.64
CA TYR A 212 -15.62 -9.56 -17.35
C TYR A 212 -14.38 -9.94 -16.54
N VAL A 213 -13.69 -8.92 -16.01
CA VAL A 213 -12.55 -9.09 -15.13
C VAL A 213 -12.69 -8.18 -13.92
N TRP A 214 -12.59 -8.75 -12.73
CA TRP A 214 -12.55 -8.03 -11.47
C TRP A 214 -11.12 -8.02 -10.93
N LEU A 215 -10.53 -6.83 -10.82
CA LEU A 215 -9.26 -6.62 -10.14
C LEU A 215 -9.54 -6.30 -8.66
N THR A 216 -9.10 -7.17 -7.76
CA THR A 216 -9.34 -6.99 -6.31
C THR A 216 -8.31 -6.09 -5.64
N GLN A 217 -7.10 -6.02 -6.20
CA GLN A 217 -6.00 -5.13 -5.80
C GLN A 217 -4.91 -5.10 -6.90
N PHE A 218 -3.95 -4.18 -6.78
CA PHE A 218 -2.79 -4.09 -7.68
C PHE A 218 -1.53 -4.66 -7.01
N GLY A 219 -1.39 -5.99 -7.02
CA GLY A 219 -0.19 -6.73 -6.60
C GLY A 219 0.75 -6.98 -7.78
N GLU A 220 1.99 -7.44 -7.53
CA GLU A 220 3.06 -7.62 -8.54
C GLU A 220 2.71 -8.44 -9.79
N GLN A 221 1.68 -9.30 -9.70
CA GLN A 221 1.29 -10.18 -10.80
C GLN A 221 0.03 -9.70 -11.53
N THR A 222 -0.60 -8.62 -11.06
CA THR A 222 -1.94 -8.21 -11.51
C THR A 222 -1.98 -7.90 -13.00
N SER A 223 -1.03 -7.13 -13.52
CA SER A 223 -0.96 -6.78 -14.94
C SER A 223 -0.79 -8.02 -15.82
N ARG A 224 0.14 -8.90 -15.44
CA ARG A 224 0.39 -10.14 -16.19
C ARG A 224 -0.81 -11.08 -16.19
N ASP A 225 -1.47 -11.23 -15.04
CA ASP A 225 -2.60 -12.14 -14.93
C ASP A 225 -3.84 -11.56 -15.62
N LEU A 226 -4.01 -10.22 -15.62
CA LEU A 226 -5.00 -9.54 -16.45
C LEU A 226 -4.76 -9.81 -17.93
N ARG A 227 -3.53 -9.65 -18.42
CA ARG A 227 -3.20 -9.90 -19.83
C ARG A 227 -3.57 -11.32 -20.24
N LYS A 228 -3.21 -12.32 -19.45
CA LYS A 228 -3.60 -13.72 -19.71
C LYS A 228 -5.11 -13.92 -19.78
N ALA A 229 -5.86 -13.33 -18.83
CA ALA A 229 -7.32 -13.42 -18.82
C ALA A 229 -7.92 -12.79 -20.07
N VAL A 230 -7.44 -11.61 -20.46
CA VAL A 230 -7.91 -10.91 -21.67
C VAL A 230 -7.55 -11.69 -22.93
N ASP A 231 -6.32 -12.19 -23.07
CA ASP A 231 -5.91 -12.98 -24.23
C ASP A 231 -6.76 -14.24 -24.39
N GLN A 232 -7.03 -14.98 -23.30
CA GLN A 232 -7.90 -16.15 -23.31
C GLN A 232 -9.34 -15.81 -23.78
N MET A 233 -9.87 -14.67 -23.34
CA MET A 233 -11.19 -14.20 -23.77
C MET A 233 -11.18 -13.71 -25.22
N MET A 234 -10.10 -13.08 -25.67
CA MET A 234 -9.93 -12.67 -27.08
C MET A 234 -9.91 -13.89 -28.01
N GLU A 235 -9.21 -14.98 -27.64
CA GLU A 235 -9.21 -16.25 -28.37
C GLU A 235 -10.62 -16.86 -28.48
N LYS A 236 -11.48 -16.63 -27.48
CA LYS A 236 -12.92 -17.04 -27.48
C LYS A 236 -13.81 -16.08 -28.27
N GLY A 237 -13.26 -15.00 -28.84
CA GLY A 237 -14.01 -14.03 -29.65
C GLY A 237 -14.65 -12.89 -28.85
N MET A 238 -14.00 -12.44 -27.77
CA MET A 238 -14.45 -11.29 -26.98
C MET A 238 -14.61 -10.03 -27.84
N ARG A 239 -15.72 -9.30 -27.61
CA ARG A 239 -16.08 -8.08 -28.35
C ARG A 239 -16.09 -6.83 -27.47
N GLY A 240 -15.98 -6.96 -26.18
CA GLY A 240 -15.93 -5.86 -25.20
C GLY A 240 -15.51 -6.38 -23.85
N LEU A 241 -14.94 -5.50 -23.02
CA LEU A 241 -14.42 -5.82 -21.69
C LEU A 241 -15.10 -4.96 -20.63
N VAL A 242 -15.58 -5.59 -19.58
CA VAL A 242 -15.93 -4.95 -18.31
C VAL A 242 -14.77 -5.16 -17.35
N LEU A 243 -14.06 -4.08 -17.02
CA LEU A 243 -12.99 -4.06 -16.02
C LEU A 243 -13.56 -3.54 -14.70
N ASP A 244 -13.74 -4.41 -13.73
CA ASP A 244 -14.33 -4.05 -12.44
C ASP A 244 -13.24 -3.71 -11.41
N LEU A 245 -13.27 -2.46 -10.95
CA LEU A 245 -12.39 -1.93 -9.90
C LEU A 245 -13.17 -1.62 -8.61
N ARG A 246 -14.41 -2.03 -8.49
CA ARG A 246 -15.21 -1.78 -7.29
C ARG A 246 -14.63 -2.52 -6.09
N GLY A 247 -14.49 -1.80 -4.96
CA GLY A 247 -13.89 -2.34 -3.74
C GLY A 247 -12.38 -2.60 -3.83
N ASN A 248 -11.71 -2.12 -4.88
CA ASN A 248 -10.27 -2.25 -5.05
C ASN A 248 -9.54 -1.05 -4.39
N PRO A 249 -8.86 -1.23 -3.26
CA PRO A 249 -8.21 -0.13 -2.52
C PRO A 249 -6.95 0.42 -3.22
N GLY A 250 -6.56 -0.14 -4.36
CA GLY A 250 -5.33 0.19 -5.07
C GLY A 250 -4.23 -0.85 -4.89
N GLY A 251 -3.00 -0.40 -4.77
CA GLY A 251 -1.80 -1.21 -4.65
C GLY A 251 -0.61 -0.55 -5.33
N LEU A 252 0.23 -1.34 -6.01
CA LEU A 252 1.47 -0.89 -6.62
C LEU A 252 1.22 0.06 -7.80
N LEU A 253 1.91 1.21 -7.78
CA LEU A 253 1.86 2.21 -8.85
C LEU A 253 2.27 1.61 -10.20
N ASP A 254 3.37 0.85 -10.21
CA ASP A 254 3.89 0.26 -11.45
C ASP A 254 2.87 -0.71 -12.06
N GLN A 255 2.12 -1.46 -11.24
CA GLN A 255 1.07 -2.34 -11.73
C GLN A 255 -0.13 -1.57 -12.32
N ALA A 256 -0.46 -0.41 -11.77
CA ALA A 256 -1.49 0.46 -12.39
C ALA A 256 -1.02 0.98 -13.76
N VAL A 257 0.26 1.37 -13.87
CA VAL A 257 0.86 1.81 -15.13
C VAL A 257 0.84 0.66 -16.15
N GLU A 258 1.32 -0.52 -15.79
CA GLU A 258 1.34 -1.70 -16.66
C GLU A 258 -0.06 -2.16 -17.09
N VAL A 259 -1.08 -2.03 -16.23
CA VAL A 259 -2.47 -2.29 -16.61
C VAL A 259 -2.95 -1.28 -17.67
N CYS A 260 -2.68 0.01 -17.48
CA CYS A 260 -3.01 1.03 -18.47
C CYS A 260 -2.31 0.80 -19.82
N GLU A 261 -1.05 0.42 -19.79
CA GLU A 261 -0.23 0.15 -20.98
C GLU A 261 -0.81 -0.92 -21.89
N GLN A 262 -1.53 -1.90 -21.34
CA GLN A 262 -2.21 -2.93 -22.15
C GLN A 262 -3.26 -2.36 -23.09
N PHE A 263 -3.80 -1.19 -22.78
CA PHE A 263 -4.93 -0.59 -23.50
C PHE A 263 -4.60 0.77 -24.16
N LEU A 264 -3.37 1.24 -24.07
CA LEU A 264 -2.95 2.55 -24.56
C LEU A 264 -1.81 2.43 -25.57
N PRO A 265 -1.79 3.27 -26.61
CA PRO A 265 -0.64 3.32 -27.50
C PRO A 265 0.61 3.79 -26.76
N ALA A 266 1.77 3.29 -27.17
CA ALA A 266 3.05 3.68 -26.59
C ALA A 266 3.27 5.22 -26.63
N GLY A 267 3.87 5.75 -25.58
CA GLY A 267 4.15 7.18 -25.42
C GLY A 267 3.05 8.00 -24.76
N GLN A 268 1.85 7.44 -24.54
CA GLN A 268 0.78 8.13 -23.79
C GLN A 268 1.17 8.30 -22.32
N LEU A 269 0.93 9.49 -21.76
CA LEU A 269 1.13 9.75 -20.34
C LEU A 269 0.05 9.02 -19.54
N VAL A 270 0.45 8.12 -18.65
CA VAL A 270 -0.46 7.40 -17.74
C VAL A 270 -0.66 8.20 -16.46
N VAL A 271 0.42 8.57 -15.80
CA VAL A 271 0.38 9.30 -14.52
C VAL A 271 1.67 10.09 -14.35
N PHE A 272 1.61 11.16 -13.59
CA PHE A 272 2.81 11.83 -13.07
C PHE A 272 2.71 12.02 -11.56
N THR A 273 3.86 11.98 -10.90
CA THR A 273 3.98 12.32 -9.48
C THR A 273 4.78 13.60 -9.33
N GLN A 274 4.42 14.42 -8.35
CA GLN A 274 5.10 15.69 -8.07
C GLN A 274 5.38 15.78 -6.57
N GLY A 275 6.66 15.86 -6.20
CA GLY A 275 7.09 16.15 -4.85
C GLY A 275 7.27 17.65 -4.58
N LYS A 276 7.96 17.97 -3.47
CA LYS A 276 8.22 19.36 -3.04
C LYS A 276 8.98 20.20 -4.08
N SER A 277 9.84 19.58 -4.87
CA SER A 277 10.59 20.25 -5.93
C SER A 277 10.30 19.64 -7.31
N GLU A 278 10.57 20.37 -8.38
CA GLU A 278 10.41 19.85 -9.75
C GLU A 278 11.33 18.65 -10.04
N MET A 279 12.49 18.57 -9.39
CA MET A 279 13.38 17.40 -9.49
C MET A 279 12.76 16.11 -8.95
N MET A 280 11.71 16.21 -8.11
CA MET A 280 10.93 15.09 -7.59
C MET A 280 9.72 14.76 -8.47
N ARG A 281 9.67 15.28 -9.69
CA ARG A 281 8.61 14.97 -10.63
C ARG A 281 8.98 13.72 -11.42
N SER A 282 8.13 12.71 -11.38
CA SER A 282 8.22 11.51 -12.22
C SER A 282 7.04 11.43 -13.16
N LYS A 283 7.27 10.97 -14.40
CA LYS A 283 6.23 10.75 -15.41
C LYS A 283 6.31 9.32 -15.89
N HIS A 284 5.19 8.63 -15.87
CA HIS A 284 5.05 7.27 -16.35
C HIS A 284 4.24 7.29 -17.65
N HIS A 285 4.83 6.76 -18.72
CA HIS A 285 4.22 6.70 -20.04
C HIS A 285 4.00 5.23 -20.42
N ALA A 286 2.96 4.96 -21.18
CA ALA A 286 2.70 3.64 -21.73
C ALA A 286 3.87 3.21 -22.62
N ALA A 287 4.37 2.00 -22.41
CA ALA A 287 5.52 1.42 -23.11
C ALA A 287 5.19 0.10 -23.84
N SER A 288 3.93 -0.36 -23.80
CA SER A 288 3.52 -1.61 -24.43
C SER A 288 3.77 -1.60 -25.95
N LEU A 289 4.37 -2.68 -26.45
CA LEU A 289 4.60 -2.89 -27.89
C LEU A 289 3.40 -3.57 -28.58
N ASP A 290 2.48 -4.13 -27.81
CA ASP A 290 1.30 -4.86 -28.30
C ASP A 290 0.06 -4.51 -27.46
N PRO A 291 -0.41 -3.25 -27.52
CA PRO A 291 -1.60 -2.83 -26.78
C PRO A 291 -2.90 -3.29 -27.49
N ILE A 292 -3.92 -3.55 -26.70
CA ILE A 292 -5.26 -3.91 -27.17
C ILE A 292 -6.06 -2.62 -27.41
N LEU A 293 -6.05 -2.08 -28.62
CA LEU A 293 -6.64 -0.78 -28.91
C LEU A 293 -8.11 -0.83 -29.38
N ASP A 294 -8.50 -1.88 -30.09
CA ASP A 294 -9.82 -1.94 -30.75
C ASP A 294 -10.94 -2.50 -29.87
N LEU A 295 -10.62 -2.92 -28.64
CA LEU A 295 -11.60 -3.50 -27.72
C LEU A 295 -12.35 -2.41 -26.96
N PRO A 296 -13.68 -2.28 -27.04
CA PRO A 296 -14.46 -1.41 -26.17
C PRO A 296 -14.30 -1.81 -24.69
N ILE A 297 -14.09 -0.82 -23.81
CA ILE A 297 -13.89 -1.05 -22.38
C ILE A 297 -14.84 -0.21 -21.55
N VAL A 298 -15.48 -0.85 -20.57
CA VAL A 298 -16.20 -0.19 -19.47
C VAL A 298 -15.46 -0.48 -18.17
N VAL A 299 -15.13 0.56 -17.42
CA VAL A 299 -14.51 0.44 -16.11
C VAL A 299 -15.57 0.70 -15.04
N LEU A 300 -15.78 -0.27 -14.12
CA LEU A 300 -16.69 -0.11 -13.00
C LEU A 300 -15.93 0.38 -11.76
N VAL A 301 -16.47 1.39 -11.09
CA VAL A 301 -15.88 1.99 -9.89
C VAL A 301 -16.93 2.25 -8.81
N ASN A 302 -16.48 2.33 -7.56
CA ASN A 302 -17.28 2.78 -6.42
C ASN A 302 -16.41 3.48 -5.36
N ASN A 303 -16.98 3.85 -4.23
CA ASN A 303 -16.27 4.49 -3.11
C ASN A 303 -15.12 3.65 -2.51
N GLY A 304 -15.08 2.35 -2.77
CA GLY A 304 -13.97 1.47 -2.40
C GLY A 304 -12.84 1.44 -3.45
N SER A 305 -13.00 2.11 -4.60
CA SER A 305 -11.96 2.24 -5.63
C SER A 305 -11.02 3.38 -5.23
N ALA A 306 -9.75 3.08 -4.94
CA ALA A 306 -8.80 4.08 -4.43
C ALA A 306 -7.41 3.96 -5.09
N SER A 307 -6.63 5.05 -5.04
CA SER A 307 -5.20 5.07 -5.39
C SER A 307 -4.93 4.49 -6.80
N ALA A 308 -4.25 3.34 -6.94
CA ALA A 308 -3.96 2.68 -8.24
C ALA A 308 -5.22 2.45 -9.09
N SER A 309 -6.37 2.14 -8.46
CA SER A 309 -7.65 2.04 -9.16
C SER A 309 -8.09 3.37 -9.78
N GLU A 310 -7.80 4.47 -9.09
CA GLU A 310 -8.12 5.82 -9.59
C GLU A 310 -7.18 6.25 -10.71
N ILE A 311 -5.90 5.80 -10.66
CA ILE A 311 -4.96 6.00 -11.76
C ILE A 311 -5.49 5.30 -13.03
N VAL A 312 -5.88 4.02 -12.93
CA VAL A 312 -6.36 3.27 -14.09
C VAL A 312 -7.66 3.85 -14.63
N SER A 313 -8.66 4.06 -13.77
CA SER A 313 -9.95 4.60 -14.20
C SER A 313 -9.82 6.00 -14.77
N GLY A 314 -9.08 6.90 -14.10
CA GLY A 314 -8.87 8.27 -14.54
C GLY A 314 -8.08 8.35 -15.84
N CYS A 315 -6.98 7.62 -15.96
CA CYS A 315 -6.16 7.59 -17.16
C CYS A 315 -6.96 7.11 -18.39
N LEU A 316 -7.68 5.98 -18.27
CA LEU A 316 -8.46 5.44 -19.38
C LEU A 316 -9.65 6.35 -19.75
N GLN A 317 -10.24 7.05 -18.77
CA GLN A 317 -11.30 8.02 -18.99
C GLN A 317 -10.78 9.28 -19.69
N ASP A 318 -9.72 9.89 -19.16
CA ASP A 318 -9.18 11.17 -19.68
C ASP A 318 -8.66 11.03 -21.12
N LEU A 319 -8.13 9.85 -21.46
CA LEU A 319 -7.67 9.54 -22.81
C LEU A 319 -8.80 9.05 -23.74
N GLY A 320 -10.04 9.00 -23.27
CA GLY A 320 -11.20 8.51 -24.04
C GLY A 320 -11.10 7.05 -24.40
N ARG A 321 -10.31 6.27 -23.68
CA ARG A 321 -10.08 4.84 -23.97
C ARG A 321 -11.15 3.94 -23.39
N ALA A 322 -11.76 4.33 -22.27
CA ALA A 322 -12.84 3.59 -21.63
C ALA A 322 -13.94 4.52 -21.14
N VAL A 323 -15.14 3.96 -20.99
CA VAL A 323 -16.25 4.59 -20.27
C VAL A 323 -16.17 4.17 -18.81
N VAL A 324 -16.12 5.13 -17.88
CA VAL A 324 -16.17 4.87 -16.45
C VAL A 324 -17.60 4.95 -15.96
N LEU A 325 -18.05 3.91 -15.27
CA LEU A 325 -19.42 3.76 -14.77
C LEU A 325 -19.41 3.39 -13.28
N GLY A 326 -20.26 4.01 -12.50
CA GLY A 326 -20.44 3.67 -11.09
C GLY A 326 -20.59 4.89 -10.19
N GLU A 327 -20.04 4.80 -8.99
CA GLU A 327 -20.09 5.82 -7.95
C GLU A 327 -18.78 6.60 -7.89
N GLN A 328 -18.77 7.70 -7.13
CA GLN A 328 -17.55 8.46 -6.86
C GLN A 328 -16.51 7.58 -6.15
N THR A 329 -15.26 7.67 -6.62
CA THR A 329 -14.12 6.95 -6.04
C THR A 329 -13.65 7.61 -4.73
N PHE A 330 -12.72 6.99 -4.04
CA PHE A 330 -12.25 7.40 -2.72
C PHE A 330 -11.61 8.80 -2.70
N GLY A 331 -10.81 9.16 -3.73
CA GLY A 331 -10.16 10.46 -3.85
C GLY A 331 -8.73 10.51 -3.26
N LYS A 332 -7.98 9.40 -3.29
CA LYS A 332 -6.58 9.37 -2.84
C LYS A 332 -5.64 9.83 -3.95
N GLY A 333 -5.28 11.12 -3.94
CA GLY A 333 -4.35 11.74 -4.91
C GLY A 333 -2.88 11.74 -4.49
N SER A 334 -2.47 10.97 -3.48
CA SER A 334 -1.09 10.91 -2.99
C SER A 334 -0.44 9.55 -3.26
N VAL A 335 0.87 9.56 -3.54
CA VAL A 335 1.72 8.37 -3.68
C VAL A 335 2.66 8.30 -2.50
N GLN A 336 2.79 7.11 -1.92
CA GLN A 336 3.71 6.83 -0.83
C GLN A 336 4.99 6.22 -1.37
N SER A 337 6.12 6.65 -0.83
CA SER A 337 7.44 6.09 -1.13
C SER A 337 8.06 5.56 0.16
N ILE A 338 8.69 4.39 0.06
CA ILE A 338 9.39 3.77 1.18
C ILE A 338 10.85 4.23 1.18
N PHE A 339 11.28 4.83 2.28
CA PHE A 339 12.65 5.27 2.47
C PHE A 339 13.31 4.41 3.55
N PRO A 340 14.31 3.58 3.19
CA PRO A 340 15.04 2.82 4.20
C PRO A 340 15.87 3.77 5.08
N VAL A 341 15.76 3.59 6.38
CA VAL A 341 16.55 4.34 7.36
C VAL A 341 17.72 3.48 7.82
N SER A 342 18.90 4.09 8.00
CA SER A 342 20.12 3.38 8.44
C SER A 342 19.93 2.79 9.84
N GLY A 343 20.61 1.67 10.13
CA GLY A 343 20.57 1.00 11.43
C GLY A 343 19.56 -0.15 11.56
N GLY A 344 19.02 -0.63 10.45
CA GLY A 344 18.08 -1.78 10.44
C GLY A 344 16.67 -1.41 10.88
N TRP A 345 16.27 -0.18 10.52
CA TRP A 345 14.93 0.36 10.75
C TRP A 345 14.17 0.47 9.43
#